data_fed8ece53ce7db8913c63d495f0b2cd8
#
_entry.id   fed8ece53ce7db8913c63d495f0b2cd8
#
_cell.length_a   1.000
_cell.length_b   1.000
_cell.length_c   1.000
_cell.angle_alpha   90.00
_cell.angle_beta   90.00
_cell.angle_gamma   90.00
#
_symmetry.space_group_name_H-M   'P 1'
#
loop_
_entity.id
_entity.type
_entity.pdbx_description
1 polymer ?
#
loop_
_entity_poly.entity_id
_entity_poly.type
_entity_poly.pdbx_seq_one_letter_code
_entity_poly.pdbx_strand_id
1 'polypeptide(L)'
;DHGFIGEEDDPDPSTASLRWMVDPLDGTSNYVHGYPAYCVSVALAYRDEVLAGAIYDPVADECFTATRGGGARLENRVLCTTNPLQLSDALVAVSFPPHVDRESLAVTDFLSIIPHVHSVRRTGSTAINLAYLAAGRLDGFWVRRIACWDVAAGLLIAAEAGAAIVPCRHLSDPGDASLPRHVSLDRPAFVAAANKKIANGLHDLLAG
;
A
#
# COMPACT_ATOMS: atom_id res chain seq x y z
N ASP A 1 12.47 8.60 -23.70
CA ASP A 1 11.03 8.86 -23.55
C ASP A 1 10.54 8.11 -22.33
N HIS A 2 9.68 8.77 -21.53
CA HIS A 2 9.03 8.19 -20.37
C HIS A 2 7.54 8.03 -20.66
N GLY A 3 6.93 6.93 -20.22
CA GLY A 3 5.49 6.75 -20.19
C GLY A 3 4.89 7.37 -18.93
N PHE A 4 3.58 7.52 -18.90
CA PHE A 4 2.81 8.06 -17.78
C PHE A 4 1.56 7.20 -17.54
N ILE A 5 1.25 6.92 -16.28
CA ILE A 5 0.04 6.23 -15.85
C ILE A 5 -0.50 7.01 -14.65
N GLY A 6 -1.67 7.58 -14.78
CA GLY A 6 -2.32 8.35 -13.71
C GLY A 6 -3.79 7.95 -13.54
N GLU A 7 -4.37 8.31 -12.42
CA GLU A 7 -5.78 8.05 -12.13
C GLU A 7 -6.71 8.81 -13.07
N GLU A 8 -6.33 10.03 -13.44
CA GLU A 8 -7.15 10.97 -14.23
C GLU A 8 -6.89 10.88 -15.75
N ASP A 9 -5.95 10.03 -16.17
CA ASP A 9 -5.54 9.92 -17.58
C ASP A 9 -6.03 8.62 -18.21
N ASP A 10 -6.27 8.66 -19.53
CA ASP A 10 -6.40 7.45 -20.34
C ASP A 10 -5.09 6.65 -20.27
N PRO A 11 -5.16 5.32 -20.19
CA PRO A 11 -3.96 4.48 -20.13
C PRO A 11 -3.02 4.82 -21.30
N ASP A 12 -1.82 5.30 -20.99
CA ASP A 12 -0.80 5.57 -22.00
C ASP A 12 -0.40 4.25 -22.68
N PRO A 13 -0.69 4.05 -23.96
CA PRO A 13 -0.31 2.85 -24.69
C PRO A 13 1.20 2.78 -24.95
N SER A 14 2.00 3.69 -24.37
CA SER A 14 3.43 3.73 -24.60
C SER A 14 4.10 2.42 -24.15
N THR A 15 4.99 1.93 -25.01
CA THR A 15 5.87 0.80 -24.71
C THR A 15 7.11 1.24 -23.92
N ALA A 16 7.10 2.44 -23.36
CA ALA A 16 8.22 3.01 -22.64
C ALA A 16 8.62 2.14 -21.42
N SER A 17 9.90 1.83 -21.32
CA SER A 17 10.42 1.03 -20.20
C SER A 17 10.43 1.80 -18.88
N LEU A 18 10.54 3.13 -18.92
CA LEU A 18 10.42 4.02 -17.77
C LEU A 18 9.03 4.63 -17.77
N ARG A 19 8.32 4.49 -16.64
CA ARG A 19 6.95 4.99 -16.47
C ARG A 19 6.81 5.74 -15.16
N TRP A 20 6.16 6.90 -15.22
CA TRP A 20 5.66 7.59 -14.04
C TRP A 20 4.29 7.03 -13.68
N MET A 21 4.07 6.79 -12.40
CA MET A 21 2.78 6.41 -11.83
C MET A 21 2.38 7.50 -10.86
N VAL A 22 1.26 8.17 -11.10
CA VAL A 22 0.85 9.35 -10.34
C VAL A 22 -0.60 9.23 -9.92
N ASP A 23 -0.82 9.37 -8.63
CA ASP A 23 -2.13 9.69 -8.06
C ASP A 23 -2.06 11.14 -7.54
N PRO A 24 -2.74 12.07 -8.21
CA PRO A 24 -2.70 13.47 -7.80
C PRO A 24 -3.47 13.73 -6.51
N LEU A 25 -4.38 12.84 -6.11
CA LEU A 25 -5.20 12.99 -4.91
C LEU A 25 -5.68 11.63 -4.36
N ASP A 26 -4.77 10.83 -3.79
CA ASP A 26 -5.18 9.61 -3.05
C ASP A 26 -6.00 10.02 -1.82
N GLY A 27 -7.19 9.46 -1.72
CA GLY A 27 -8.15 9.83 -0.68
C GLY A 27 -9.15 10.90 -1.13
N THR A 28 -9.56 10.93 -2.40
CA THR A 28 -10.53 11.88 -2.98
C THR A 28 -11.80 12.03 -2.14
N SER A 29 -12.38 10.93 -1.66
CA SER A 29 -13.55 10.98 -0.78
C SER A 29 -13.27 11.74 0.53
N ASN A 30 -12.10 11.54 1.12
CA ASN A 30 -11.68 12.25 2.33
C ASN A 30 -11.55 13.75 2.06
N TYR A 31 -10.90 14.10 0.95
CA TYR A 31 -10.74 15.51 0.55
C TYR A 31 -12.09 16.22 0.39
N VAL A 32 -13.02 15.60 -0.33
CA VAL A 32 -14.38 16.16 -0.55
C VAL A 32 -15.13 16.37 0.76
N HIS A 33 -14.95 15.47 1.74
CA HIS A 33 -15.61 15.57 3.05
C HIS A 33 -14.81 16.36 4.10
N GLY A 34 -13.65 16.89 3.75
CA GLY A 34 -12.78 17.62 4.70
C GLY A 34 -12.15 16.71 5.76
N TYR A 35 -12.09 15.38 5.52
CA TYR A 35 -11.41 14.44 6.42
C TYR A 35 -9.89 14.48 6.15
N PRO A 36 -9.04 14.72 7.17
CA PRO A 36 -7.63 15.06 6.97
C PRO A 36 -6.73 13.84 6.71
N ALA A 37 -7.03 13.03 5.68
CA ALA A 37 -6.22 11.89 5.27
C ALA A 37 -6.27 11.73 3.74
N TYR A 38 -5.46 12.50 3.05
CA TYR A 38 -5.28 12.49 1.59
C TYR A 38 -3.86 12.95 1.24
N CYS A 39 -3.35 12.53 0.09
CA CYS A 39 -1.99 12.87 -0.31
C CYS A 39 -1.82 12.88 -1.83
N VAL A 40 -0.64 13.31 -2.27
CA VAL A 40 -0.14 13.11 -3.63
C VAL A 40 0.83 11.95 -3.62
N SER A 41 0.71 11.02 -4.57
CA SER A 41 1.60 9.87 -4.72
C SER A 41 2.26 9.88 -6.10
N VAL A 42 3.59 9.80 -6.14
CA VAL A 42 4.37 9.81 -7.39
C VAL A 42 5.43 8.72 -7.34
N ALA A 43 5.48 7.87 -8.34
CA ALA A 43 6.51 6.85 -8.49
C ALA A 43 7.10 6.84 -9.89
N LEU A 44 8.38 6.49 -9.98
CA LEU A 44 9.06 6.16 -11.22
C LEU A 44 9.39 4.68 -11.22
N ALA A 45 8.93 3.95 -12.23
CA ALA A 45 9.24 2.54 -12.42
C ALA A 45 9.97 2.29 -13.73
N TYR A 46 10.89 1.33 -13.72
CA TYR A 46 11.46 0.72 -14.91
C TYR A 46 10.82 -0.67 -15.09
N ARG A 47 10.00 -0.84 -16.14
CA ARG A 47 9.14 -2.02 -16.28
C ARG A 47 8.26 -2.18 -15.02
N ASP A 48 8.40 -3.29 -14.31
CA ASP A 48 7.62 -3.59 -13.11
C ASP A 48 8.37 -3.29 -11.80
N GLU A 49 9.53 -2.62 -11.90
CA GLU A 49 10.38 -2.33 -10.76
C GLU A 49 10.36 -0.84 -10.42
N VAL A 50 9.81 -0.48 -9.25
CA VAL A 50 9.80 0.90 -8.77
C VAL A 50 11.21 1.32 -8.37
N LEU A 51 11.71 2.41 -8.96
CA LEU A 51 13.05 2.96 -8.75
C LEU A 51 13.08 4.11 -7.75
N ALA A 52 12.06 4.96 -7.78
CA ALA A 52 11.91 6.10 -6.88
C ALA A 52 10.43 6.32 -6.56
N GLY A 53 10.16 6.85 -5.39
CA GLY A 53 8.80 7.17 -4.96
C GLY A 53 8.78 8.34 -3.99
N ALA A 54 7.71 9.13 -4.06
CA ALA A 54 7.43 10.23 -3.15
C ALA A 54 5.93 10.25 -2.81
N ILE A 55 5.61 10.49 -1.55
CA ILE A 55 4.25 10.72 -1.04
C ILE A 55 4.27 11.99 -0.22
N TYR A 56 3.42 12.95 -0.57
CA TYR A 56 3.28 14.20 0.18
C TYR A 56 1.91 14.29 0.83
N ASP A 57 1.89 14.33 2.16
CA ASP A 57 0.71 14.58 2.99
C ASP A 57 0.62 16.09 3.25
N PRO A 58 -0.30 16.83 2.58
CA PRO A 58 -0.40 18.27 2.74
C PRO A 58 -1.05 18.70 4.05
N VAL A 59 -1.70 17.78 4.77
CA VAL A 59 -2.32 18.07 6.06
C VAL A 59 -1.28 18.09 7.17
N ALA A 60 -0.38 17.11 7.14
CA ALA A 60 0.72 17.00 8.10
C ALA A 60 1.96 17.82 7.66
N ASP A 61 2.00 18.32 6.42
CA ASP A 61 3.18 18.92 5.77
C ASP A 61 4.39 17.97 5.82
N GLU A 62 4.17 16.71 5.40
CA GLU A 62 5.15 15.64 5.46
C GLU A 62 5.43 15.05 4.07
N CYS A 63 6.71 14.98 3.68
CA CYS A 63 7.14 14.37 2.43
C CYS A 63 7.93 13.08 2.70
N PHE A 64 7.35 11.95 2.31
CA PHE A 64 7.98 10.63 2.40
C PHE A 64 8.61 10.28 1.06
N THR A 65 9.87 9.89 1.06
CA THR A 65 10.61 9.57 -0.18
C THR A 65 11.43 8.29 -0.03
N ALA A 66 11.65 7.61 -1.15
CA ALA A 66 12.62 6.54 -1.25
C ALA A 66 13.20 6.43 -2.66
N THR A 67 14.42 5.91 -2.74
CA THR A 67 15.00 5.37 -3.98
C THR A 67 15.43 3.94 -3.71
N ARG A 68 15.34 3.09 -4.72
CA ARG A 68 15.72 1.68 -4.60
C ARG A 68 17.17 1.51 -4.14
N GLY A 69 17.36 0.82 -3.01
CA GLY A 69 18.67 0.65 -2.35
C GLY A 69 19.19 1.89 -1.64
N GLY A 70 18.42 2.98 -1.60
CA GLY A 70 18.81 4.25 -0.95
C GLY A 70 18.20 4.48 0.43
N GLY A 71 17.30 3.58 0.86
CA GLY A 71 16.52 3.73 2.07
C GLY A 71 15.34 4.69 1.91
N ALA A 72 14.48 4.72 2.92
CA ALA A 72 13.31 5.60 2.99
C ALA A 72 13.54 6.77 3.96
N ARG A 73 12.93 7.91 3.66
CA ARG A 73 13.07 9.14 4.45
C ARG A 73 11.73 9.85 4.60
N LEU A 74 11.56 10.49 5.75
CA LEU A 74 10.62 11.58 5.96
C LEU A 74 11.47 12.84 6.11
N GLU A 75 11.41 13.71 5.12
CA GLU A 75 12.34 14.84 4.99
C GLU A 75 13.80 14.37 5.12
N ASN A 76 14.50 14.84 6.15
CA ASN A 76 15.89 14.46 6.43
C ASN A 76 16.03 13.24 7.37
N ARG A 77 14.93 12.72 7.93
CA ARG A 77 14.94 11.60 8.88
C ARG A 77 14.84 10.27 8.13
N VAL A 78 15.78 9.38 8.39
CA VAL A 78 15.71 8.00 7.90
C VAL A 78 14.55 7.28 8.57
N LEU A 79 13.75 6.57 7.79
CA LEU A 79 12.62 5.79 8.24
C LEU A 79 13.03 4.35 8.55
N CYS A 80 12.37 3.77 9.51
CA CYS A 80 12.45 2.37 9.87
C CYS A 80 11.10 1.92 10.43
N THR A 81 10.64 0.75 10.02
CA THR A 81 9.42 0.15 10.56
C THR A 81 9.56 -0.20 12.04
N THR A 82 8.43 -0.37 12.72
CA THR A 82 8.38 -0.93 14.07
C THR A 82 8.77 -2.41 14.10
N ASN A 83 8.82 -3.01 15.27
CA ASN A 83 9.08 -4.45 15.41
C ASN A 83 8.17 -5.11 16.46
N PRO A 84 6.84 -5.12 16.27
CA PRO A 84 5.92 -5.77 17.19
C PRO A 84 6.19 -7.28 17.25
N LEU A 85 6.04 -7.86 18.43
CA LEU A 85 6.37 -9.28 18.67
C LEU A 85 5.22 -10.22 18.32
N GLN A 86 3.98 -9.74 18.33
CA GLN A 86 2.78 -10.53 18.06
C GLN A 86 1.68 -9.68 17.40
N LEU A 87 0.74 -10.34 16.72
CA LEU A 87 -0.37 -9.66 16.04
C LEU A 87 -1.24 -8.85 16.98
N SER A 88 -1.46 -9.33 18.20
CA SER A 88 -2.25 -8.63 19.22
C SER A 88 -1.69 -7.27 19.63
N ASP A 89 -0.43 -6.99 19.33
CA ASP A 89 0.21 -5.70 19.59
C ASP A 89 0.14 -4.77 18.36
N ALA A 90 -0.23 -5.30 17.20
CA ALA A 90 -0.14 -4.58 15.93
C ALA A 90 -1.32 -3.64 15.69
N LEU A 91 -1.03 -2.38 15.34
CA LEU A 91 -1.97 -1.44 14.75
C LEU A 91 -1.90 -1.59 13.23
N VAL A 92 -2.99 -2.05 12.62
CA VAL A 92 -3.03 -2.33 11.18
C VAL A 92 -4.02 -1.44 10.44
N ALA A 93 -3.83 -1.28 9.14
CA ALA A 93 -4.77 -0.57 8.28
C ALA A 93 -5.23 -1.45 7.11
N VAL A 94 -6.36 -1.07 6.49
CA VAL A 94 -6.94 -1.74 5.33
C VAL A 94 -7.46 -0.72 4.33
N SER A 95 -7.36 -1.06 3.04
CA SER A 95 -8.11 -0.41 1.98
C SER A 95 -9.15 -1.36 1.40
N PHE A 96 -10.37 -0.84 1.22
CA PHE A 96 -11.48 -1.53 0.58
C PHE A 96 -11.67 -1.01 -0.84
N PRO A 97 -12.18 -1.83 -1.76
CA PRO A 97 -12.65 -1.33 -3.04
C PRO A 97 -13.81 -0.32 -2.84
N PRO A 98 -14.09 0.54 -3.83
CA PRO A 98 -15.14 1.58 -3.73
C PRO A 98 -16.52 1.01 -3.37
N HIS A 99 -16.83 -0.17 -3.89
CA HIS A 99 -18.08 -0.89 -3.60
C HIS A 99 -17.78 -2.18 -2.88
N VAL A 100 -18.43 -2.38 -1.73
CA VAL A 100 -18.20 -3.54 -0.87
C VAL A 100 -19.55 -4.15 -0.53
N ASP A 101 -19.76 -5.38 -0.96
CA ASP A 101 -20.89 -6.19 -0.55
C ASP A 101 -20.61 -6.89 0.78
N ARG A 102 -21.67 -7.17 1.53
CA ARG A 102 -21.58 -7.82 2.84
C ARG A 102 -20.83 -9.17 2.79
N GLU A 103 -20.97 -9.89 1.68
CA GLU A 103 -20.38 -11.22 1.48
C GLU A 103 -19.03 -11.18 0.73
N SER A 104 -18.48 -9.98 0.48
CA SER A 104 -17.22 -9.83 -0.22
C SER A 104 -16.05 -10.35 0.61
N LEU A 105 -15.00 -10.86 -0.07
CA LEU A 105 -13.76 -11.27 0.58
C LEU A 105 -13.14 -10.14 1.43
N ALA A 106 -13.29 -8.87 1.01
CA ALA A 106 -12.76 -7.74 1.78
C ALA A 106 -13.41 -7.62 3.16
N VAL A 107 -14.72 -7.89 3.28
CA VAL A 107 -15.43 -7.94 4.56
C VAL A 107 -15.05 -9.18 5.36
N THR A 108 -14.96 -10.33 4.71
CA THR A 108 -14.53 -11.58 5.36
C THR A 108 -13.12 -11.42 5.95
N ASP A 109 -12.18 -10.88 5.19
CA ASP A 109 -10.82 -10.59 5.66
C ASP A 109 -10.81 -9.67 6.88
N PHE A 110 -11.58 -8.58 6.82
CA PHE A 110 -11.69 -7.65 7.93
C PHE A 110 -12.19 -8.34 9.20
N LEU A 111 -13.24 -9.16 9.08
CA LEU A 111 -13.80 -9.91 10.20
C LEU A 111 -12.83 -10.99 10.73
N SER A 112 -12.01 -11.58 9.86
CA SER A 112 -11.00 -12.55 10.24
C SER A 112 -9.82 -11.91 10.97
N ILE A 113 -9.44 -10.70 10.63
CA ILE A 113 -8.27 -10.01 11.20
C ILE A 113 -8.59 -9.30 12.52
N ILE A 114 -9.76 -8.63 12.61
CA ILE A 114 -10.08 -7.76 13.75
C ILE A 114 -9.95 -8.41 15.14
N PRO A 115 -10.26 -9.71 15.36
CA PRO A 115 -10.10 -10.34 16.67
C PRO A 115 -8.64 -10.62 17.08
N HIS A 116 -7.70 -10.53 16.14
CA HIS A 116 -6.31 -10.98 16.32
C HIS A 116 -5.30 -9.83 16.43
N VAL A 117 -5.70 -8.59 16.15
CA VAL A 117 -4.82 -7.41 16.15
C VAL A 117 -5.23 -6.43 17.24
N HIS A 118 -4.32 -5.53 17.61
CA HIS A 118 -4.63 -4.50 18.60
C HIS A 118 -5.77 -3.59 18.13
N SER A 119 -5.71 -3.14 16.88
CA SER A 119 -6.77 -2.32 16.28
C SER A 119 -6.62 -2.24 14.77
N VAL A 120 -7.72 -1.97 14.06
CA VAL A 120 -7.75 -1.75 12.61
C VAL A 120 -8.13 -0.30 12.30
N ARG A 121 -7.51 0.26 11.27
CA ARG A 121 -7.83 1.58 10.70
C ARG A 121 -8.29 1.42 9.25
N ARG A 122 -9.31 2.16 8.86
CA ARG A 122 -9.69 2.41 7.48
C ARG A 122 -9.57 3.91 7.24
N THR A 123 -8.38 4.38 6.90
CA THR A 123 -8.10 5.81 6.75
C THR A 123 -8.69 6.41 5.49
N GLY A 124 -8.84 5.62 4.42
CA GLY A 124 -9.35 6.06 3.12
C GLY A 124 -8.27 6.59 2.16
N SER A 125 -7.00 6.53 2.54
CA SER A 125 -5.84 6.82 1.68
C SER A 125 -4.86 5.65 1.78
N THR A 126 -4.58 5.00 0.67
CA THR A 126 -3.68 3.84 0.61
C THR A 126 -2.23 4.25 0.68
N ALA A 127 -1.86 5.30 -0.03
CA ALA A 127 -0.49 5.79 -0.04
C ALA A 127 -0.07 6.29 1.35
N ILE A 128 -0.95 7.02 2.08
CA ILE A 128 -0.70 7.41 3.48
C ILE A 128 -0.51 6.18 4.37
N ASN A 129 -1.30 5.12 4.23
CA ASN A 129 -1.15 3.93 5.05
C ASN A 129 0.24 3.29 4.88
N LEU A 130 0.74 3.20 3.64
CA LEU A 130 2.08 2.67 3.35
C LEU A 130 3.19 3.59 3.85
N ALA A 131 3.03 4.91 3.71
CA ALA A 131 3.96 5.90 4.27
C ALA A 131 4.01 5.84 5.80
N TYR A 132 2.86 5.66 6.45
CA TYR A 132 2.77 5.53 7.90
C TYR A 132 3.32 4.19 8.41
N LEU A 133 3.19 3.11 7.64
CA LEU A 133 3.88 1.85 7.92
C LEU A 133 5.40 2.05 7.91
N ALA A 134 5.92 2.71 6.87
CA ALA A 134 7.35 3.02 6.77
C ALA A 134 7.86 3.90 7.93
N ALA A 135 7.02 4.82 8.42
CA ALA A 135 7.34 5.71 9.53
C ALA A 135 7.15 5.09 10.92
N GLY A 136 6.70 3.82 11.00
CA GLY A 136 6.43 3.13 12.26
C GLY A 136 5.18 3.63 12.99
N ARG A 137 4.24 4.25 12.28
CA ARG A 137 2.93 4.70 12.81
C ARG A 137 1.86 3.62 12.66
N LEU A 138 2.08 2.65 11.77
CA LEU A 138 1.31 1.44 11.57
C LEU A 138 2.26 0.24 11.60
N ASP A 139 1.73 -0.92 11.96
CA ASP A 139 2.47 -2.18 12.01
C ASP A 139 2.11 -3.12 10.87
N GLY A 140 1.01 -2.86 10.16
CA GLY A 140 0.58 -3.66 9.03
C GLY A 140 -0.47 -2.97 8.17
N PHE A 141 -0.57 -3.44 6.93
CA PHE A 141 -1.55 -3.01 5.95
C PHE A 141 -1.87 -4.16 5.00
N TRP A 142 -3.13 -4.30 4.59
CA TRP A 142 -3.49 -5.24 3.54
C TRP A 142 -4.48 -4.65 2.55
N VAL A 143 -4.43 -5.16 1.33
CA VAL A 143 -5.34 -4.83 0.26
C VAL A 143 -5.40 -5.98 -0.74
N ARG A 144 -6.60 -6.27 -1.29
CA ARG A 144 -6.79 -7.32 -2.30
C ARG A 144 -7.08 -6.80 -3.70
N ARG A 145 -7.33 -5.52 -3.85
CA ARG A 145 -7.58 -4.86 -5.13
C ARG A 145 -7.37 -3.37 -4.99
N ILE A 146 -6.46 -2.85 -5.77
CA ILE A 146 -6.09 -1.43 -5.79
C ILE A 146 -5.46 -1.07 -7.13
N ALA A 147 -5.34 0.20 -7.47
CA ALA A 147 -4.61 0.64 -8.65
C ALA A 147 -3.10 0.77 -8.37
N CYS A 148 -2.28 0.74 -9.43
CA CYS A 148 -0.82 0.82 -9.28
C CYS A 148 -0.35 2.18 -8.74
N TRP A 149 -1.00 3.26 -9.15
CA TRP A 149 -0.63 4.62 -8.73
C TRP A 149 -0.87 4.86 -7.24
N ASP A 150 -1.85 4.18 -6.62
CA ASP A 150 -2.12 4.26 -5.18
C ASP A 150 -1.02 3.60 -4.34
N VAL A 151 -0.25 2.66 -4.91
CA VAL A 151 0.65 1.80 -4.13
C VAL A 151 2.11 1.84 -4.55
N ALA A 152 2.44 2.21 -5.78
CA ALA A 152 3.81 2.08 -6.29
C ALA A 152 4.84 2.83 -5.43
N ALA A 153 4.59 4.10 -5.13
CA ALA A 153 5.48 4.88 -4.26
C ALA A 153 5.53 4.30 -2.85
N GLY A 154 4.37 3.99 -2.28
CA GLY A 154 4.25 3.48 -0.91
C GLY A 154 4.91 2.12 -0.72
N LEU A 155 4.81 1.21 -1.69
CA LEU A 155 5.49 -0.09 -1.66
C LEU A 155 7.01 0.07 -1.61
N LEU A 156 7.59 0.95 -2.42
CA LEU A 156 9.02 1.22 -2.37
C LEU A 156 9.41 1.83 -1.02
N ILE A 157 8.68 2.87 -0.57
CA ILE A 157 8.98 3.56 0.69
C ILE A 157 8.90 2.58 1.88
N ALA A 158 7.87 1.73 1.94
CA ALA A 158 7.73 0.73 2.98
C ALA A 158 8.85 -0.33 2.92
N ALA A 159 9.17 -0.84 1.73
CA ALA A 159 10.23 -1.82 1.55
C ALA A 159 11.61 -1.28 1.95
N GLU A 160 11.94 -0.05 1.55
CA GLU A 160 13.20 0.63 1.88
C GLU A 160 13.29 1.02 3.38
N ALA A 161 12.15 1.11 4.08
CA ALA A 161 12.10 1.26 5.53
C ALA A 161 12.18 -0.08 6.29
N GLY A 162 12.24 -1.22 5.58
CA GLY A 162 12.39 -2.55 6.16
C GLY A 162 11.08 -3.34 6.32
N ALA A 163 9.97 -2.89 5.77
CA ALA A 163 8.72 -3.65 5.79
C ALA A 163 8.85 -4.99 5.03
N ALA A 164 8.20 -6.01 5.56
CA ALA A 164 7.97 -7.26 4.85
C ALA A 164 6.72 -7.14 3.99
N ILE A 165 6.85 -7.43 2.70
CA ILE A 165 5.74 -7.37 1.74
C ILE A 165 5.51 -8.78 1.20
N VAL A 166 4.28 -9.28 1.34
CA VAL A 166 3.87 -10.62 0.93
C VAL A 166 2.69 -10.47 -0.03
N PRO A 167 2.77 -10.98 -1.27
CA PRO A 167 1.65 -10.96 -2.18
C PRO A 167 0.50 -11.82 -1.63
N CYS A 168 -0.74 -11.42 -1.88
CA CYS A 168 -1.91 -12.20 -1.56
C CYS A 168 -2.81 -12.37 -2.80
N ARG A 169 -3.89 -13.16 -2.67
CA ARG A 169 -4.84 -13.36 -3.77
C ARG A 169 -5.59 -12.06 -4.08
N HIS A 170 -5.66 -11.70 -5.35
CA HIS A 170 -6.48 -10.59 -5.81
C HIS A 170 -7.98 -10.95 -5.75
N LEU A 171 -8.86 -9.96 -5.52
CA LEU A 171 -10.31 -10.19 -5.41
C LEU A 171 -10.96 -10.82 -6.66
N SER A 172 -10.37 -10.59 -7.84
CA SER A 172 -10.87 -11.13 -9.11
C SER A 172 -10.26 -12.48 -9.50
N ASP A 173 -9.38 -13.06 -8.65
CA ASP A 173 -8.81 -14.37 -8.94
C ASP A 173 -9.83 -15.48 -8.59
N PRO A 174 -9.89 -16.56 -9.36
CA PRO A 174 -10.67 -17.74 -8.99
C PRO A 174 -10.16 -18.35 -7.69
N GLY A 175 -11.06 -19.00 -6.94
CA GLY A 175 -10.75 -19.55 -5.61
C GLY A 175 -9.60 -20.54 -5.54
N ASP A 176 -9.25 -21.18 -6.66
CA ASP A 176 -8.17 -22.14 -6.82
C ASP A 176 -6.87 -21.55 -7.40
N ALA A 177 -6.82 -20.23 -7.66
CA ALA A 177 -5.65 -19.59 -8.21
C ALA A 177 -4.44 -19.73 -7.25
N SER A 178 -3.29 -20.07 -7.80
CA SER A 178 -2.04 -20.08 -7.04
C SER A 178 -1.65 -18.65 -6.64
N LEU A 179 -1.08 -18.51 -5.44
CA LEU A 179 -0.57 -17.22 -4.97
C LEU A 179 0.57 -16.73 -5.87
N PRO A 180 0.58 -15.43 -6.23
CA PRO A 180 1.67 -14.84 -7.00
C PRO A 180 2.97 -14.84 -6.19
N ARG A 181 4.12 -14.94 -6.86
CA ARG A 181 5.43 -14.88 -6.22
C ARG A 181 5.88 -13.45 -5.85
N HIS A 182 5.34 -12.46 -6.52
CA HIS A 182 5.65 -11.04 -6.35
C HIS A 182 4.37 -10.21 -6.41
N VAL A 183 4.38 -9.04 -5.77
CA VAL A 183 3.32 -8.06 -5.96
C VAL A 183 3.42 -7.51 -7.38
N SER A 184 2.41 -7.76 -8.19
CA SER A 184 2.29 -7.18 -9.53
C SER A 184 1.78 -5.76 -9.43
N LEU A 185 2.39 -4.83 -10.15
CA LEU A 185 1.87 -3.46 -10.26
C LEU A 185 0.61 -3.38 -11.14
N ASP A 186 0.40 -4.33 -12.07
CA ASP A 186 -0.81 -4.36 -12.89
C ASP A 186 -2.05 -4.75 -12.07
N ARG A 187 -1.87 -5.58 -11.05
CA ARG A 187 -2.95 -6.09 -10.19
C ARG A 187 -2.50 -6.21 -8.74
N PRO A 188 -2.26 -5.09 -8.05
CA PRO A 188 -1.71 -5.13 -6.70
C PRO A 188 -2.67 -5.78 -5.70
N ALA A 189 -2.18 -6.80 -5.00
CA ALA A 189 -2.84 -7.46 -3.88
C ALA A 189 -1.76 -7.98 -2.93
N PHE A 190 -1.72 -7.50 -1.70
CA PHE A 190 -0.62 -7.80 -0.79
C PHE A 190 -0.96 -7.51 0.67
N VAL A 191 -0.11 -8.07 1.53
CA VAL A 191 0.09 -7.67 2.92
C VAL A 191 1.45 -6.98 3.00
N ALA A 192 1.52 -5.80 3.60
CA ALA A 192 2.76 -5.14 4.00
C ALA A 192 2.77 -4.99 5.52
N ALA A 193 3.85 -5.35 6.18
CA ALA A 193 3.92 -5.25 7.64
C ALA A 193 5.33 -4.93 8.13
N ALA A 194 5.42 -4.45 9.35
CA ALA A 194 6.64 -4.00 10.00
C ALA A 194 7.74 -5.08 10.02
N ASN A 195 7.37 -6.35 10.08
CA ASN A 195 8.29 -7.48 10.00
C ASN A 195 7.61 -8.73 9.40
N LYS A 196 8.42 -9.74 9.06
CA LYS A 196 7.93 -11.00 8.46
C LYS A 196 6.93 -11.75 9.34
N LYS A 197 7.07 -11.69 10.67
CA LYS A 197 6.17 -12.41 11.58
C LYS A 197 4.75 -11.84 11.50
N ILE A 198 4.63 -10.52 11.52
CA ILE A 198 3.33 -9.84 11.40
C ILE A 198 2.77 -10.02 9.98
N ALA A 199 3.61 -9.90 8.93
CA ALA A 199 3.18 -10.10 7.56
C ALA A 199 2.60 -11.51 7.33
N ASN A 200 3.30 -12.55 7.77
CA ASN A 200 2.82 -13.92 7.66
C ASN A 200 1.55 -14.16 8.48
N GLY A 201 1.51 -13.65 9.72
CA GLY A 201 0.33 -13.80 10.56
C GLY A 201 -0.93 -13.13 9.98
N LEU A 202 -0.80 -11.93 9.38
CA LEU A 202 -1.88 -11.30 8.64
C LEU A 202 -2.24 -12.09 7.38
N HIS A 203 -1.24 -12.53 6.61
CA HIS A 203 -1.45 -13.31 5.40
C HIS A 203 -2.19 -14.63 5.67
N ASP A 204 -1.83 -15.34 6.73
CA ASP A 204 -2.47 -16.61 7.11
C ASP A 204 -3.96 -16.43 7.45
N LEU A 205 -4.33 -15.27 8.02
CA LEU A 205 -5.73 -14.91 8.28
C LEU A 205 -6.51 -14.56 7.00
N LEU A 206 -5.81 -14.13 5.94
CA LEU A 206 -6.40 -13.81 4.63
C LEU A 206 -6.51 -15.02 3.70
N ALA A 207 -5.86 -16.13 4.00
CA ALA A 207 -5.77 -17.31 3.13
C ALA A 207 -7.04 -18.18 3.14
N GLY A 208 -8.09 -17.76 3.88
CA GLY A 208 -9.38 -18.44 3.96
C GLY A 208 -10.22 -18.39 2.68
#